data_f4f4bcfdf780929ffb17a280af83c54f
#
_entry.id   f4f4bcfdf780929ffb17a280af83c54f
#
_cell.length_a   1.000
_cell.length_b   1.000
_cell.length_c   1.000
_cell.angle_alpha   90.00
_cell.angle_beta   90.00
_cell.angle_gamma   90.00
#
_symmetry.space_group_name_H-M   'P 1'
#
loop_
_entity.id
_entity.type
_entity.pdbx_description
1 polymer ?
#
loop_
_entity_poly.entity_id
_entity_poly.type
_entity_poly.pdbx_seq_one_letter_code
_entity_poly.pdbx_strand_id
1 'polypeptide(L)'
;MIKADFHMHTSFSSDSETMPEKMVEEAIRMGLKTICFTDHQDFDFPGEETPFLFDTATYFRKMKKLREMYRDKIDIRIGVEIGLQPHLGNAYKEYVSSYPFDFVIGSVHVVNQMDPYYGEFFEDKTDSEAYRQAFLETLTDIRAIKDFDVLGHIDYIVRYGKEKEKYYSYTKFSDEIDEILKYLIAHGKGIELNTAGFKYGLGFCHPHPEILKRYCELGGEIITIGADGHKPEHIAYDFEKVAPILRECGFKYYTEFKERKPVFKQLP
;
A
#
# COMPACT_ATOMS: atom_id res chain seq x y z
N MET A 1 -5.09 -5.60 -19.40
CA MET A 1 -5.29 -5.34 -17.98
C MET A 1 -4.29 -6.15 -17.17
N ILE A 2 -3.66 -5.54 -16.18
CA ILE A 2 -2.78 -6.21 -15.21
C ILE A 2 -3.55 -7.33 -14.50
N LYS A 3 -2.88 -8.44 -14.22
CA LYS A 3 -3.51 -9.67 -13.71
C LYS A 3 -3.03 -10.03 -12.30
N ALA A 4 -2.48 -9.06 -11.58
CA ALA A 4 -2.04 -9.22 -10.20
C ALA A 4 -2.55 -8.04 -9.36
N ASP A 5 -3.11 -8.33 -8.18
CA ASP A 5 -3.51 -7.34 -7.18
C ASP A 5 -2.77 -7.63 -5.88
N PHE A 6 -1.95 -6.68 -5.44
CA PHE A 6 -1.01 -6.86 -4.33
C PHE A 6 -1.40 -6.04 -3.08
N HIS A 7 -2.66 -5.53 -3.03
CA HIS A 7 -3.15 -4.82 -1.85
C HIS A 7 -4.65 -5.09 -1.66
N MET A 8 -4.97 -5.94 -0.71
CA MET A 8 -6.35 -6.27 -0.36
C MET A 8 -6.48 -6.76 1.07
N HIS A 9 -7.62 -6.48 1.66
CA HIS A 9 -7.97 -6.76 3.03
C HIS A 9 -9.12 -7.76 3.14
N THR A 10 -9.19 -8.43 4.26
CA THR A 10 -10.21 -9.43 4.58
C THR A 10 -10.73 -9.22 5.99
N SER A 11 -11.57 -10.12 6.48
CA SER A 11 -12.04 -10.11 7.87
C SER A 11 -10.94 -10.33 8.93
N PHE A 12 -9.67 -10.33 8.54
CA PHE A 12 -8.53 -10.21 9.46
C PHE A 12 -8.20 -8.73 9.75
N SER A 13 -8.54 -7.81 8.86
CA SER A 13 -8.51 -6.37 9.11
C SER A 13 -9.82 -5.93 9.74
N SER A 14 -9.78 -5.11 10.78
CA SER A 14 -10.98 -4.69 11.54
C SER A 14 -11.97 -3.86 10.72
N ASP A 15 -11.52 -3.25 9.63
CA ASP A 15 -12.32 -2.44 8.70
C ASP A 15 -12.84 -3.22 7.49
N SER A 16 -12.70 -4.55 7.49
CA SER A 16 -13.28 -5.43 6.47
C SER A 16 -14.05 -6.61 7.10
N GLU A 17 -15.28 -6.83 6.66
CA GLU A 17 -16.10 -7.99 7.04
C GLU A 17 -15.98 -9.13 6.01
N THR A 18 -15.22 -8.95 4.94
CA THR A 18 -15.18 -9.88 3.82
C THR A 18 -14.34 -11.10 4.13
N MET A 19 -14.94 -12.27 4.06
CA MET A 19 -14.21 -13.53 4.22
C MET A 19 -13.18 -13.70 3.08
N PRO A 20 -11.95 -14.17 3.38
CA PRO A 20 -10.89 -14.34 2.39
C PRO A 20 -11.30 -15.16 1.16
N GLU A 21 -12.16 -16.17 1.32
CA GLU A 21 -12.68 -16.98 0.21
C GLU A 21 -13.43 -16.13 -0.81
N LYS A 22 -14.20 -15.13 -0.36
CA LYS A 22 -14.95 -14.24 -1.26
C LYS A 22 -14.05 -13.38 -2.10
N MET A 23 -12.95 -12.90 -1.51
CA MET A 23 -11.92 -12.17 -2.24
C MET A 23 -11.27 -13.06 -3.31
N VAL A 24 -10.93 -14.32 -2.98
CA VAL A 24 -10.35 -15.28 -3.94
C VAL A 24 -11.33 -15.58 -5.08
N GLU A 25 -12.61 -15.88 -4.76
CA GLU A 25 -13.63 -16.19 -5.75
C GLU A 25 -13.82 -15.04 -6.75
N GLU A 26 -13.86 -13.81 -6.25
CA GLU A 26 -14.00 -12.62 -7.09
C GLU A 26 -12.74 -12.37 -7.94
N ALA A 27 -11.55 -12.51 -7.36
CA ALA A 27 -10.29 -12.38 -8.11
C ALA A 27 -10.22 -13.39 -9.28
N ILE A 28 -10.67 -14.63 -9.07
CA ILE A 28 -10.78 -15.64 -10.12
C ILE A 28 -11.80 -15.21 -11.17
N ARG A 29 -12.97 -14.71 -10.76
CA ARG A 29 -14.02 -14.21 -11.66
C ARG A 29 -13.53 -13.06 -12.54
N MET A 30 -12.73 -12.14 -11.97
CA MET A 30 -12.06 -11.04 -12.69
C MET A 30 -10.92 -11.51 -13.60
N GLY A 31 -10.53 -12.77 -13.50
CA GLY A 31 -9.47 -13.38 -14.30
C GLY A 31 -8.06 -12.95 -13.89
N LEU A 32 -7.88 -12.57 -12.61
CA LEU A 32 -6.56 -12.37 -12.04
C LEU A 32 -5.78 -13.68 -12.00
N LYS A 33 -4.46 -13.57 -11.99
CA LYS A 33 -3.53 -14.71 -11.94
C LYS A 33 -2.78 -14.79 -10.61
N THR A 34 -2.57 -13.64 -9.99
CA THR A 34 -1.90 -13.54 -8.70
C THR A 34 -2.68 -12.56 -7.81
N ILE A 35 -2.83 -12.90 -6.56
CA ILE A 35 -3.31 -11.97 -5.51
C ILE A 35 -2.40 -12.05 -4.30
N CYS A 36 -2.30 -10.95 -3.57
CA CYS A 36 -1.60 -10.91 -2.29
C CYS A 36 -2.53 -10.34 -1.23
N PHE A 37 -2.83 -11.12 -0.20
CA PHE A 37 -3.50 -10.61 0.98
C PHE A 37 -2.53 -9.79 1.80
N THR A 38 -2.94 -8.61 2.24
CA THR A 38 -2.12 -7.64 2.96
C THR A 38 -2.93 -7.00 4.10
N ASP A 39 -3.59 -7.84 4.89
CA ASP A 39 -4.36 -7.37 6.04
C ASP A 39 -3.51 -6.53 6.99
N HIS A 40 -4.15 -5.58 7.68
CA HIS A 40 -3.50 -4.61 8.55
C HIS A 40 -2.87 -5.23 9.79
N GLN A 41 -1.65 -4.79 10.08
CA GLN A 41 -0.95 -5.07 11.35
C GLN A 41 -0.29 -3.78 11.83
N ASP A 42 -1.09 -2.88 12.36
CA ASP A 42 -0.68 -1.55 12.78
C ASP A 42 -0.45 -1.53 14.30
N PHE A 43 0.80 -1.73 14.69
CA PHE A 43 1.17 -1.67 16.09
C PHE A 43 1.02 -0.26 16.65
N ASP A 44 0.59 -0.16 17.90
CA ASP A 44 0.45 1.10 18.62
C ASP A 44 -0.42 2.14 17.89
N PHE A 45 -1.46 1.64 17.19
CA PHE A 45 -2.42 2.51 16.53
C PHE A 45 -3.20 3.32 17.57
N PRO A 46 -3.37 4.65 17.40
CA PRO A 46 -4.05 5.49 18.38
C PRO A 46 -5.52 5.10 18.55
N GLY A 47 -5.97 4.99 19.79
CA GLY A 47 -7.33 4.64 20.15
C GLY A 47 -7.40 3.77 21.40
N GLU A 48 -8.61 3.50 21.89
CA GLU A 48 -8.82 2.71 23.13
C GLU A 48 -8.54 1.22 22.96
N GLU A 49 -8.75 0.68 21.77
CA GLU A 49 -8.46 -0.70 21.42
C GLU A 49 -7.65 -0.68 20.13
N THR A 50 -6.57 -1.45 20.05
CA THR A 50 -5.73 -1.56 18.85
C THR A 50 -6.49 -2.27 17.72
N PRO A 51 -7.29 -1.57 16.91
CA PRO A 51 -8.28 -2.19 16.03
C PRO A 51 -7.66 -2.94 14.86
N PHE A 52 -6.42 -2.57 14.48
CA PHE A 52 -5.75 -3.10 13.30
C PHE A 52 -4.68 -4.15 13.64
N LEU A 53 -5.06 -5.14 14.47
CA LEU A 53 -4.21 -6.28 14.82
C LEU A 53 -4.98 -7.59 14.63
N PHE A 54 -4.28 -8.60 14.11
CA PHE A 54 -4.82 -9.97 13.99
C PHE A 54 -3.84 -11.03 14.51
N ASP A 55 -4.36 -12.22 14.83
CA ASP A 55 -3.51 -13.38 15.14
C ASP A 55 -2.83 -13.92 13.89
N THR A 56 -1.55 -13.60 13.72
CA THR A 56 -0.78 -13.92 12.53
C THR A 56 -0.65 -15.43 12.29
N ALA A 57 -0.62 -16.24 13.34
CA ALA A 57 -0.55 -17.71 13.19
C ALA A 57 -1.85 -18.25 12.59
N THR A 58 -2.99 -17.75 13.01
CA THR A 58 -4.32 -18.09 12.43
C THR A 58 -4.42 -17.59 10.99
N TYR A 59 -3.97 -16.36 10.72
CA TYR A 59 -3.90 -15.79 9.38
C TYR A 59 -3.12 -16.70 8.42
N PHE A 60 -1.88 -17.06 8.79
CA PHE A 60 -1.06 -17.96 7.96
C PHE A 60 -1.70 -19.34 7.75
N ARG A 61 -2.33 -19.92 8.77
CA ARG A 61 -3.05 -21.20 8.61
C ARG A 61 -4.18 -21.07 7.59
N LYS A 62 -4.96 -19.99 7.66
CA LYS A 62 -6.07 -19.72 6.74
C LYS A 62 -5.57 -19.50 5.33
N MET A 63 -4.60 -18.60 5.13
CA MET A 63 -4.10 -18.25 3.80
C MET A 63 -3.37 -19.42 3.13
N LYS A 64 -2.60 -20.23 3.87
CA LYS A 64 -1.99 -21.48 3.35
C LYS A 64 -3.05 -22.48 2.88
N LYS A 65 -4.15 -22.62 3.63
CA LYS A 65 -5.26 -23.48 3.22
C LYS A 65 -5.91 -23.00 1.92
N LEU A 66 -6.13 -21.70 1.77
CA LEU A 66 -6.68 -21.11 0.54
C LEU A 66 -5.71 -21.27 -0.63
N ARG A 67 -4.42 -21.02 -0.42
CA ARG A 67 -3.37 -21.24 -1.43
C ARG A 67 -3.41 -22.66 -1.99
N GLU A 68 -3.52 -23.68 -1.12
CA GLU A 68 -3.63 -25.07 -1.55
C GLU A 68 -4.94 -25.36 -2.26
N MET A 69 -6.06 -24.86 -1.73
CA MET A 69 -7.40 -25.08 -2.28
C MET A 69 -7.57 -24.51 -3.69
N TYR A 70 -6.96 -23.37 -3.97
CA TYR A 70 -7.12 -22.66 -5.24
C TYR A 70 -5.88 -22.70 -6.14
N ARG A 71 -4.85 -23.50 -5.81
CA ARG A 71 -3.54 -23.57 -6.47
C ARG A 71 -3.61 -23.70 -8.00
N ASP A 72 -4.61 -24.41 -8.54
CA ASP A 72 -4.77 -24.63 -9.97
C ASP A 72 -5.52 -23.48 -10.67
N LYS A 73 -6.01 -22.50 -9.93
CA LYS A 73 -6.85 -21.40 -10.41
C LYS A 73 -6.18 -20.03 -10.30
N ILE A 74 -5.51 -19.77 -9.20
CA ILE A 74 -4.91 -18.49 -8.90
C ILE A 74 -3.74 -18.67 -7.93
N ASP A 75 -2.69 -17.89 -8.11
CA ASP A 75 -1.54 -17.85 -7.19
C ASP A 75 -1.83 -16.88 -6.04
N ILE A 76 -1.88 -17.40 -4.82
CA ILE A 76 -2.17 -16.62 -3.61
C ILE A 76 -0.86 -16.35 -2.86
N ARG A 77 -0.50 -15.08 -2.71
CA ARG A 77 0.60 -14.61 -1.88
C ARG A 77 0.09 -14.25 -0.48
N ILE A 78 0.95 -14.42 0.52
CA ILE A 78 0.66 -14.08 1.91
C ILE A 78 1.54 -12.90 2.28
N GLY A 79 0.94 -11.75 2.35
CA GLY A 79 1.60 -10.51 2.73
C GLY A 79 1.02 -9.95 4.02
N VAL A 80 1.40 -8.73 4.30
CA VAL A 80 0.89 -7.89 5.40
C VAL A 80 1.09 -6.42 5.05
N GLU A 81 0.18 -5.58 5.45
CA GLU A 81 0.38 -4.13 5.51
C GLU A 81 0.67 -3.74 6.95
N ILE A 82 1.80 -3.07 7.18
CA ILE A 82 2.23 -2.60 8.50
C ILE A 82 2.16 -1.07 8.58
N GLY A 83 1.57 -0.56 9.65
CA GLY A 83 1.48 0.88 9.92
C GLY A 83 2.79 1.41 10.47
N LEU A 84 3.47 2.25 9.68
CA LEU A 84 4.77 2.79 10.05
C LEU A 84 4.63 3.87 11.12
N GLN A 85 5.42 3.75 12.19
CA GLN A 85 5.63 4.77 13.21
C GLN A 85 7.08 4.67 13.70
N PRO A 86 7.83 5.75 13.88
CA PRO A 86 9.30 5.70 13.95
C PRO A 86 9.85 4.91 15.14
N HIS A 87 9.08 4.79 16.22
CA HIS A 87 9.48 4.05 17.43
C HIS A 87 9.32 2.52 17.28
N LEU A 88 8.65 2.03 16.23
CA LEU A 88 8.32 0.61 16.05
C LEU A 88 9.38 -0.20 15.26
N GLY A 89 10.52 0.38 14.89
CA GLY A 89 11.53 -0.27 14.05
C GLY A 89 11.96 -1.66 14.53
N ASN A 90 12.24 -1.83 15.83
CA ASN A 90 12.62 -3.13 16.38
C ASN A 90 11.44 -4.12 16.43
N ALA A 91 10.25 -3.65 16.77
CA ALA A 91 9.05 -4.49 16.84
C ALA A 91 8.69 -5.05 15.46
N TYR A 92 8.69 -4.23 14.41
CA TYR A 92 8.44 -4.71 13.05
C TYR A 92 9.54 -5.60 12.49
N LYS A 93 10.81 -5.33 12.83
CA LYS A 93 11.91 -6.22 12.45
C LYS A 93 11.71 -7.63 13.03
N GLU A 94 11.36 -7.73 14.30
CA GLU A 94 11.08 -9.02 14.95
C GLU A 94 9.83 -9.68 14.33
N TYR A 95 8.74 -8.93 14.20
CA TYR A 95 7.49 -9.42 13.65
C TYR A 95 7.64 -9.97 12.22
N VAL A 96 8.19 -9.18 11.32
CA VAL A 96 8.34 -9.57 9.91
C VAL A 96 9.30 -10.76 9.75
N SER A 97 10.36 -10.84 10.56
CA SER A 97 11.29 -11.98 10.51
C SER A 97 10.71 -13.26 11.09
N SER A 98 9.66 -13.18 11.93
CA SER A 98 9.05 -14.34 12.60
C SER A 98 8.12 -15.15 11.69
N TYR A 99 7.73 -14.60 10.53
CA TYR A 99 6.78 -15.24 9.61
C TYR A 99 7.28 -15.20 8.17
N PRO A 100 7.03 -16.26 7.37
CA PRO A 100 7.49 -16.32 5.98
C PRO A 100 6.52 -15.57 5.04
N PHE A 101 6.44 -14.25 5.19
CA PHE A 101 5.69 -13.40 4.28
C PHE A 101 6.26 -13.44 2.86
N ASP A 102 5.38 -13.40 1.86
CA ASP A 102 5.76 -13.18 0.47
C ASP A 102 6.02 -11.71 0.17
N PHE A 103 5.34 -10.80 0.90
CA PHE A 103 5.33 -9.37 0.64
C PHE A 103 4.94 -8.56 1.88
N VAL A 104 5.52 -7.39 2.05
CA VAL A 104 5.22 -6.47 3.14
C VAL A 104 5.09 -5.05 2.59
N ILE A 105 3.92 -4.45 2.76
CA ILE A 105 3.68 -3.04 2.52
C ILE A 105 3.99 -2.28 3.82
N GLY A 106 4.73 -1.19 3.75
CA GLY A 106 4.83 -0.24 4.84
C GLY A 106 3.98 0.99 4.51
N SER A 107 3.04 1.35 5.36
CA SER A 107 2.10 2.45 5.11
C SER A 107 2.06 3.42 6.28
N VAL A 108 1.85 4.70 5.99
CA VAL A 108 1.72 5.73 7.03
C VAL A 108 0.24 6.02 7.23
N HIS A 109 -0.34 5.39 8.25
CA HIS A 109 -1.74 5.56 8.65
C HIS A 109 -1.89 6.55 9.81
N VAL A 110 -0.82 6.77 10.55
CA VAL A 110 -0.77 7.65 11.71
C VAL A 110 0.26 8.75 11.46
N VAL A 111 -0.11 9.99 11.68
CA VAL A 111 0.77 11.16 11.55
C VAL A 111 0.76 11.91 12.87
N ASN A 112 1.93 12.07 13.49
CA ASN A 112 2.07 12.72 14.78
C ASN A 112 1.11 12.11 15.85
N GLN A 113 1.07 10.78 15.93
CA GLN A 113 0.20 10.01 16.83
C GLN A 113 -1.32 10.26 16.66
N MET A 114 -1.74 10.76 15.51
CA MET A 114 -3.15 10.97 15.18
C MET A 114 -3.49 10.22 13.89
N ASP A 115 -4.69 9.65 13.84
CA ASP A 115 -5.26 9.13 12.60
C ASP A 115 -5.90 10.27 11.81
N PRO A 116 -5.42 10.60 10.60
CA PRO A 116 -5.98 11.67 9.78
C PRO A 116 -7.45 11.46 9.39
N TYR A 117 -7.95 10.23 9.47
CA TYR A 117 -9.35 9.91 9.19
C TYR A 117 -10.33 10.71 10.06
N TYR A 118 -10.01 10.92 11.33
CA TYR A 118 -10.91 11.59 12.27
C TYR A 118 -10.94 13.13 12.17
N GLY A 119 -10.19 13.69 11.26
CA GLY A 119 -10.25 15.13 10.98
C GLY A 119 -9.55 16.03 12.01
N GLU A 120 -9.37 15.60 13.24
CA GLU A 120 -8.64 16.35 14.28
C GLU A 120 -7.22 16.70 13.84
N PHE A 121 -6.60 15.82 13.06
CA PHE A 121 -5.30 16.08 12.47
C PHE A 121 -5.26 17.35 11.61
N PHE A 122 -6.38 17.73 10.99
CA PHE A 122 -6.51 18.92 10.13
C PHE A 122 -7.01 20.16 10.88
N GLU A 123 -7.29 20.07 12.18
CA GLU A 123 -7.63 21.24 12.97
C GLU A 123 -6.42 22.17 13.05
N ASP A 124 -6.68 23.48 13.00
CA ASP A 124 -5.66 24.55 13.05
C ASP A 124 -4.56 24.47 11.95
N LYS A 125 -4.78 23.68 10.88
CA LYS A 125 -3.86 23.57 9.75
C LYS A 125 -4.58 23.80 8.42
N THR A 126 -3.85 24.33 7.46
CA THR A 126 -4.22 24.24 6.04
C THR A 126 -3.93 22.83 5.52
N ASP A 127 -4.62 22.39 4.48
CA ASP A 127 -4.33 21.12 3.82
C ASP A 127 -2.86 21.00 3.42
N SER A 128 -2.26 22.09 2.97
CA SER A 128 -0.85 22.12 2.58
C SER A 128 0.11 21.88 3.74
N GLU A 129 -0.17 22.40 4.91
CA GLU A 129 0.62 22.17 6.13
C GLU A 129 0.45 20.72 6.60
N ALA A 130 -0.78 20.21 6.57
CA ALA A 130 -1.08 18.82 6.91
C ALA A 130 -0.38 17.82 5.97
N TYR A 131 -0.43 18.05 4.65
CA TYR A 131 0.24 17.19 3.66
C TYR A 131 1.77 17.20 3.84
N ARG A 132 2.37 18.40 4.03
CA ARG A 132 3.80 18.51 4.29
C ARG A 132 4.22 17.76 5.55
N GLN A 133 3.43 17.89 6.63
CA GLN A 133 3.68 17.15 7.86
C GLN A 133 3.65 15.64 7.64
N ALA A 134 2.66 15.14 6.89
CA ALA A 134 2.57 13.71 6.56
C ALA A 134 3.78 13.21 5.74
N PHE A 135 4.26 13.98 4.76
CA PHE A 135 5.46 13.61 4.00
C PHE A 135 6.73 13.62 4.86
N LEU A 136 6.88 14.58 5.77
CA LEU A 136 8.01 14.61 6.70
C LEU A 136 7.97 13.44 7.70
N GLU A 137 6.78 13.07 8.18
CA GLU A 137 6.59 11.88 9.00
C GLU A 137 6.96 10.64 8.20
N THR A 138 6.44 10.48 7.00
CA THR A 138 6.79 9.36 6.10
C THR A 138 8.31 9.21 5.95
N LEU A 139 9.04 10.31 5.78
CA LEU A 139 10.49 10.28 5.68
C LEU A 139 11.16 9.82 6.98
N THR A 140 10.62 10.22 8.12
CA THR A 140 11.09 9.78 9.44
C THR A 140 10.86 8.29 9.63
N ASP A 141 9.66 7.81 9.30
CA ASP A 141 9.23 6.42 9.43
C ASP A 141 10.09 5.47 8.60
N ILE A 142 10.26 5.76 7.31
CA ILE A 142 11.06 4.90 6.42
C ILE A 142 12.54 4.90 6.77
N ARG A 143 13.03 5.94 7.45
CA ARG A 143 14.40 5.97 8.00
C ARG A 143 14.54 5.10 9.24
N ALA A 144 13.51 4.97 10.04
CA ALA A 144 13.49 4.16 11.26
C ALA A 144 13.17 2.69 10.98
N ILE A 145 12.23 2.41 10.08
CA ILE A 145 11.73 1.06 9.78
C ILE A 145 12.25 0.60 8.43
N LYS A 146 12.88 -0.58 8.41
CA LYS A 146 13.55 -1.16 7.21
C LYS A 146 12.87 -2.39 6.66
N ASP A 147 11.95 -3.00 7.42
CA ASP A 147 11.49 -4.37 7.19
C ASP A 147 10.19 -4.42 6.35
N PHE A 148 10.08 -3.56 5.35
CA PHE A 148 9.03 -3.58 4.32
C PHE A 148 9.64 -3.69 2.90
N ASP A 149 8.84 -3.97 1.89
CA ASP A 149 9.27 -4.11 0.50
C ASP A 149 8.94 -2.88 -0.35
N VAL A 150 7.74 -2.34 -0.19
CA VAL A 150 7.28 -1.12 -0.86
C VAL A 150 6.61 -0.19 0.14
N LEU A 151 6.69 1.11 -0.14
CA LEU A 151 5.89 2.12 0.54
C LEU A 151 4.51 2.17 -0.12
N GLY A 152 3.46 1.94 0.67
CA GLY A 152 2.06 2.01 0.24
C GLY A 152 1.63 3.44 -0.03
N HIS A 153 0.64 3.63 -0.85
CA HIS A 153 -0.13 4.86 -1.14
C HIS A 153 0.45 6.17 -0.57
N ILE A 154 1.63 6.59 -1.02
CA ILE A 154 2.48 7.66 -0.46
C ILE A 154 1.72 8.96 -0.12
N ASP A 155 0.76 9.34 -0.95
CA ASP A 155 -0.03 10.57 -0.79
C ASP A 155 -1.45 10.32 -0.25
N TYR A 156 -1.61 9.23 0.50
CA TYR A 156 -2.85 8.83 1.14
C TYR A 156 -3.53 9.95 1.93
N ILE A 157 -2.74 10.81 2.58
CA ILE A 157 -3.22 11.96 3.36
C ILE A 157 -4.11 12.91 2.57
N VAL A 158 -3.94 12.99 1.24
CA VAL A 158 -4.68 13.91 0.37
C VAL A 158 -6.19 13.62 0.36
N ARG A 159 -6.59 12.36 0.53
CA ARG A 159 -8.00 11.98 0.56
C ARG A 159 -8.78 12.55 1.73
N TYR A 160 -8.11 12.95 2.80
CA TYR A 160 -8.71 13.49 4.03
C TYR A 160 -8.66 15.01 4.15
N GLY A 161 -7.90 15.68 3.28
CA GLY A 161 -7.86 17.13 3.23
C GLY A 161 -9.24 17.75 3.02
N LYS A 162 -9.46 18.93 3.57
CA LYS A 162 -10.74 19.68 3.50
C LYS A 162 -11.08 20.02 2.04
N GLU A 163 -10.07 20.36 1.24
CA GLU A 163 -10.20 20.67 -0.18
C GLU A 163 -9.44 19.66 -1.08
N LYS A 164 -8.98 18.56 -0.48
CA LYS A 164 -8.34 17.43 -1.16
C LYS A 164 -7.28 17.87 -2.18
N GLU A 165 -7.42 17.41 -3.44
CA GLU A 165 -6.47 17.63 -4.52
C GLU A 165 -6.30 19.10 -4.94
N LYS A 166 -7.21 19.98 -4.58
CA LYS A 166 -7.18 21.40 -4.99
C LYS A 166 -5.88 22.12 -4.67
N TYR A 167 -5.25 21.76 -3.54
CA TYR A 167 -3.98 22.35 -3.10
C TYR A 167 -2.82 21.38 -3.17
N TYR A 168 -3.02 20.25 -3.86
CA TYR A 168 -2.03 19.20 -4.00
C TYR A 168 -1.42 19.19 -5.40
N SER A 169 -0.10 19.09 -5.46
CA SER A 169 0.67 18.75 -6.66
C SER A 169 2.06 18.28 -6.25
N TYR A 170 2.70 17.44 -7.04
CA TYR A 170 4.09 17.05 -6.81
C TYR A 170 5.00 18.27 -6.64
N THR A 171 4.90 19.27 -7.53
CA THR A 171 5.77 20.45 -7.51
C THR A 171 5.75 21.20 -6.18
N LYS A 172 4.61 21.21 -5.50
CA LYS A 172 4.46 21.90 -4.20
C LYS A 172 5.19 21.22 -3.05
N PHE A 173 5.40 19.92 -3.15
CA PHE A 173 5.99 19.06 -2.13
C PHE A 173 7.20 18.29 -2.67
N SER A 174 7.82 18.80 -3.74
CA SER A 174 8.89 18.09 -4.46
C SER A 174 10.09 17.78 -3.58
N ASP A 175 10.44 18.65 -2.65
CA ASP A 175 11.61 18.45 -1.78
C ASP A 175 11.41 17.23 -0.87
N GLU A 176 10.26 17.16 -0.19
CA GLU A 176 9.93 16.05 0.70
C GLU A 176 9.72 14.75 -0.07
N ILE A 177 8.97 14.80 -1.18
CA ILE A 177 8.68 13.63 -2.01
C ILE A 177 9.95 13.08 -2.65
N ASP A 178 10.81 13.93 -3.20
CA ASP A 178 12.10 13.51 -3.77
C ASP A 178 13.01 12.84 -2.73
N GLU A 179 13.04 13.34 -1.50
CA GLU A 179 13.80 12.72 -0.40
C GLU A 179 13.26 11.31 -0.09
N ILE A 180 11.94 11.15 -0.03
CA ILE A 180 11.30 9.83 0.17
C ILE A 180 11.70 8.89 -0.97
N LEU A 181 11.50 9.30 -2.23
CA LEU A 181 11.78 8.47 -3.39
C LEU A 181 13.25 8.07 -3.49
N LYS A 182 14.17 9.02 -3.31
CA LYS A 182 15.62 8.77 -3.29
C LYS A 182 16.02 7.80 -2.18
N TYR A 183 15.42 7.97 -1.00
CA TYR A 183 15.69 7.07 0.11
C TYR A 183 15.24 5.64 -0.20
N LEU A 184 14.02 5.45 -0.72
CA LEU A 184 13.50 4.13 -1.09
C LEU A 184 14.39 3.47 -2.14
N ILE A 185 14.74 4.16 -3.22
CA ILE A 185 15.60 3.65 -4.28
C ILE A 185 16.97 3.23 -3.75
N ALA A 186 17.61 4.08 -2.93
CA ALA A 186 18.92 3.81 -2.35
C ALA A 186 18.94 2.57 -1.43
N HIS A 187 17.78 2.20 -0.88
CA HIS A 187 17.64 1.05 0.02
C HIS A 187 16.98 -0.17 -0.64
N GLY A 188 16.81 -0.16 -1.97
CA GLY A 188 16.20 -1.27 -2.72
C GLY A 188 14.73 -1.48 -2.40
N LYS A 189 14.03 -0.43 -1.96
CA LYS A 189 12.58 -0.43 -1.70
C LYS A 189 11.83 0.11 -2.89
N GLY A 190 10.59 -0.38 -3.06
CA GLY A 190 9.69 0.10 -4.10
C GLY A 190 8.63 1.06 -3.60
N ILE A 191 7.72 1.38 -4.51
CA ILE A 191 6.48 2.09 -4.22
C ILE A 191 5.29 1.26 -4.74
N GLU A 192 4.12 1.60 -4.27
CA GLU A 192 2.87 1.07 -4.79
C GLU A 192 2.22 2.07 -5.75
N LEU A 193 1.55 1.57 -6.81
CA LEU A 193 0.44 2.26 -7.47
C LEU A 193 -0.85 1.69 -6.90
N ASN A 194 -1.56 2.48 -6.12
CA ASN A 194 -2.81 2.11 -5.46
C ASN A 194 -3.99 2.80 -6.14
N THR A 195 -4.97 2.02 -6.60
CA THR A 195 -6.10 2.57 -7.35
C THR A 195 -7.23 3.11 -6.48
N ALA A 196 -7.13 2.99 -5.15
CA ALA A 196 -8.15 3.51 -4.23
C ALA A 196 -8.37 5.02 -4.37
N GLY A 197 -7.37 5.78 -4.82
CA GLY A 197 -7.54 7.20 -5.11
C GLY A 197 -8.70 7.49 -6.07
N PHE A 198 -8.88 6.67 -7.11
CA PHE A 198 -10.04 6.78 -8.00
C PHE A 198 -11.34 6.46 -7.28
N LYS A 199 -11.35 5.40 -6.46
CA LYS A 199 -12.51 4.96 -5.67
C LYS A 199 -12.99 6.04 -4.70
N TYR A 200 -12.06 6.80 -4.13
CA TYR A 200 -12.36 7.90 -3.19
C TYR A 200 -12.56 9.27 -3.86
N GLY A 201 -12.60 9.31 -5.20
CA GLY A 201 -13.01 10.50 -5.96
C GLY A 201 -11.93 11.56 -6.14
N LEU A 202 -10.65 11.21 -5.98
CA LEU A 202 -9.53 12.13 -6.23
C LEU A 202 -9.26 12.34 -7.73
N GLY A 203 -9.77 11.46 -8.59
CA GLY A 203 -9.51 11.52 -10.03
C GLY A 203 -8.14 10.96 -10.46
N PHE A 204 -7.31 10.52 -9.51
CA PHE A 204 -5.99 9.90 -9.74
C PHE A 204 -5.74 8.75 -8.77
N CYS A 205 -4.71 7.94 -9.04
CA CYS A 205 -4.23 6.88 -8.15
C CYS A 205 -3.30 7.43 -7.05
N HIS A 206 -3.08 6.65 -6.01
CA HIS A 206 -2.00 6.91 -5.04
C HIS A 206 -0.71 6.17 -5.45
N PRO A 207 0.45 6.86 -5.52
CA PRO A 207 0.55 8.31 -5.53
C PRO A 207 0.11 8.91 -6.88
N HIS A 208 -0.04 10.24 -6.89
CA HIS A 208 -0.34 11.02 -8.10
C HIS A 208 0.63 10.67 -9.24
N PRO A 209 0.18 10.59 -10.50
CA PRO A 209 1.02 10.19 -11.64
C PRO A 209 2.32 10.99 -11.80
N GLU A 210 2.36 12.26 -11.39
CA GLU A 210 3.62 13.04 -11.38
C GLU A 210 4.68 12.44 -10.46
N ILE A 211 4.28 11.85 -9.34
CA ILE A 211 5.20 11.17 -8.41
C ILE A 211 5.68 9.85 -8.99
N LEU A 212 4.79 9.08 -9.64
CA LEU A 212 5.16 7.85 -10.36
C LEU A 212 6.21 8.15 -11.44
N LYS A 213 5.96 9.20 -12.24
CA LYS A 213 6.88 9.66 -13.26
C LYS A 213 8.23 10.05 -12.65
N ARG A 214 8.19 10.84 -11.56
CA ARG A 214 9.41 11.26 -10.87
C ARG A 214 10.20 10.08 -10.30
N TYR A 215 9.52 9.07 -9.74
CA TYR A 215 10.17 7.85 -9.26
C TYR A 215 10.91 7.12 -10.39
N CYS A 216 10.28 6.98 -11.55
CA CYS A 216 10.91 6.41 -12.75
C CYS A 216 12.12 7.24 -13.22
N GLU A 217 12.01 8.58 -13.27
CA GLU A 217 13.10 9.50 -13.64
C GLU A 217 14.30 9.40 -12.69
N LEU A 218 14.07 9.15 -11.40
CA LEU A 218 15.13 8.95 -10.40
C LEU A 218 15.77 7.55 -10.47
N GLY A 219 15.27 6.66 -11.36
CA GLY A 219 15.79 5.31 -11.54
C GLY A 219 15.09 4.26 -10.67
N GLY A 220 13.90 4.57 -10.13
CA GLY A 220 13.06 3.61 -9.42
C GLY A 220 12.41 2.61 -10.40
N GLU A 221 12.50 1.32 -10.08
CA GLU A 221 12.02 0.23 -10.93
C GLU A 221 10.97 -0.65 -10.25
N ILE A 222 10.97 -0.73 -8.92
CA ILE A 222 10.08 -1.60 -8.15
C ILE A 222 8.76 -0.88 -7.92
N ILE A 223 7.71 -1.32 -8.62
CA ILE A 223 6.36 -0.77 -8.48
C ILE A 223 5.33 -1.88 -8.45
N THR A 224 4.63 -2.04 -7.31
CA THR A 224 3.50 -2.97 -7.18
C THR A 224 2.19 -2.28 -7.52
N ILE A 225 1.16 -3.08 -7.78
CA ILE A 225 -0.18 -2.60 -8.11
C ILE A 225 -1.15 -3.14 -7.06
N GLY A 226 -1.93 -2.25 -6.45
CA GLY A 226 -2.93 -2.61 -5.47
C GLY A 226 -4.24 -1.85 -5.66
N ALA A 227 -5.36 -2.51 -5.34
CA ALA A 227 -6.67 -1.87 -5.32
C ALA A 227 -7.09 -1.41 -3.92
N ASP A 228 -6.38 -1.87 -2.90
CA ASP A 228 -6.73 -1.61 -1.49
C ASP A 228 -8.19 -2.00 -1.23
N GLY A 229 -8.49 -3.22 -1.66
CA GLY A 229 -9.85 -3.75 -1.69
C GLY A 229 -10.27 -4.36 -0.36
N HIS A 230 -11.29 -3.81 0.29
CA HIS A 230 -11.90 -4.32 1.53
C HIS A 230 -13.19 -5.11 1.26
N LYS A 231 -13.62 -5.15 -0.01
CA LYS A 231 -14.84 -5.86 -0.46
C LYS A 231 -14.58 -6.48 -1.84
N PRO A 232 -15.32 -7.56 -2.21
CA PRO A 232 -15.12 -8.19 -3.50
C PRO A 232 -15.21 -7.24 -4.70
N GLU A 233 -16.14 -6.30 -4.70
CA GLU A 233 -16.32 -5.31 -5.76
C GLU A 233 -15.15 -4.29 -5.89
N HIS A 234 -14.24 -4.27 -4.92
CA HIS A 234 -13.06 -3.41 -4.96
C HIS A 234 -11.83 -4.10 -5.57
N ILE A 235 -11.89 -5.42 -5.79
CA ILE A 235 -10.75 -6.16 -6.36
C ILE A 235 -10.44 -5.64 -7.77
N ALA A 236 -9.18 -5.37 -8.02
CA ALA A 236 -8.70 -4.83 -9.30
C ALA A 236 -9.49 -3.59 -9.77
N TYR A 237 -9.95 -2.75 -8.85
CA TYR A 237 -10.72 -1.56 -9.14
C TYR A 237 -9.96 -0.65 -10.10
N ASP A 238 -10.58 -0.30 -11.23
CA ASP A 238 -9.99 0.58 -12.27
C ASP A 238 -8.62 0.10 -12.83
N PHE A 239 -8.29 -1.18 -12.77
CA PHE A 239 -7.00 -1.73 -13.25
C PHE A 239 -6.80 -1.57 -14.76
N GLU A 240 -7.83 -1.31 -15.54
CA GLU A 240 -7.70 -0.94 -16.95
C GLU A 240 -6.96 0.38 -17.16
N LYS A 241 -6.97 1.28 -16.16
CA LYS A 241 -6.27 2.57 -16.20
C LYS A 241 -4.77 2.45 -15.89
N VAL A 242 -4.36 1.39 -15.18
CA VAL A 242 -3.01 1.29 -14.60
C VAL A 242 -1.92 1.19 -15.66
N ALA A 243 -2.06 0.28 -16.64
CA ALA A 243 -1.02 0.10 -17.65
C ALA A 243 -0.80 1.35 -18.54
N PRO A 244 -1.84 2.07 -18.98
CA PRO A 244 -1.67 3.39 -19.62
C PRO A 244 -0.89 4.38 -18.74
N ILE A 245 -1.29 4.57 -17.49
CA ILE A 245 -0.62 5.49 -16.55
C ILE A 245 0.86 5.15 -16.40
N LEU A 246 1.17 3.88 -16.12
CA LEU A 246 2.57 3.45 -15.95
C LEU A 246 3.41 3.67 -17.20
N ARG A 247 2.87 3.41 -18.40
CA ARG A 247 3.59 3.69 -19.65
C ARG A 247 3.86 5.18 -19.85
N GLU A 248 2.89 6.04 -19.56
CA GLU A 248 3.05 7.50 -19.63
C GLU A 248 4.10 7.99 -18.62
N CYS A 249 4.22 7.34 -17.46
CA CYS A 249 5.25 7.60 -16.47
C CYS A 249 6.63 7.04 -16.84
N GLY A 250 6.75 6.23 -17.91
CA GLY A 250 8.02 5.67 -18.39
C GLY A 250 8.32 4.24 -17.98
N PHE A 251 7.42 3.57 -17.25
CA PHE A 251 7.62 2.18 -16.86
C PHE A 251 7.39 1.21 -18.02
N LYS A 252 8.16 0.13 -18.01
CA LYS A 252 8.01 -1.02 -18.95
C LYS A 252 7.51 -2.26 -18.23
N TYR A 253 7.67 -2.32 -16.94
CA TYR A 253 7.36 -3.44 -16.06
C TYR A 253 6.61 -2.98 -14.85
N TYR A 254 5.87 -3.88 -14.21
CA TYR A 254 5.41 -3.79 -12.83
C TYR A 254 6.02 -4.93 -12.03
N THR A 255 5.87 -4.93 -10.71
CA THR A 255 6.51 -5.88 -9.82
C THR A 255 5.49 -6.69 -9.04
N GLU A 256 5.66 -8.01 -9.05
CA GLU A 256 5.05 -8.93 -8.09
C GLU A 256 6.11 -9.35 -7.07
N PHE A 257 5.70 -9.80 -5.89
CA PHE A 257 6.63 -10.33 -4.89
C PHE A 257 6.36 -11.80 -4.58
N LYS A 258 7.45 -12.52 -4.31
CA LYS A 258 7.44 -13.89 -3.79
C LYS A 258 8.59 -14.06 -2.82
N GLU A 259 8.30 -14.53 -1.60
CA GLU A 259 9.34 -14.71 -0.57
C GLU A 259 10.20 -13.45 -0.38
N ARG A 260 9.56 -12.28 -0.36
CA ARG A 260 10.18 -10.95 -0.24
C ARG A 260 11.13 -10.59 -1.40
N LYS A 261 11.03 -11.27 -2.54
CA LYS A 261 11.86 -11.01 -3.73
C LYS A 261 11.01 -10.44 -4.86
N PRO A 262 11.45 -9.33 -5.48
CA PRO A 262 10.74 -8.73 -6.59
C PRO A 262 10.83 -9.59 -7.85
N VAL A 263 9.72 -9.73 -8.57
CA VAL A 263 9.60 -10.42 -9.85
C VAL A 263 9.00 -9.44 -10.86
N PHE A 264 9.80 -8.99 -11.80
CA PHE A 264 9.37 -8.03 -12.81
C PHE A 264 8.48 -8.67 -13.86
N LYS A 265 7.36 -8.06 -14.16
CA LYS A 265 6.39 -8.48 -15.17
C LYS A 265 6.23 -7.37 -16.21
N GLN A 266 6.30 -7.74 -17.48
CA GLN A 266 6.08 -6.78 -18.56
C GLN A 266 4.65 -6.19 -18.51
N LEU A 267 4.51 -4.90 -18.72
CA LEU A 267 3.20 -4.26 -18.85
C LEU A 267 2.45 -4.81 -20.05
N PRO A 268 1.16 -5.17 -19.90
CA PRO A 268 0.36 -5.79 -20.97
C PRO A 268 0.09 -4.80 -22.12
#